data_d81b1bf2f0f3f1059341d192e85a875f
#
_entry.id   d81b1bf2f0f3f1059341d192e85a875f
#
_cell.length_a   1.000
_cell.length_b   1.000
_cell.length_c   1.000
_cell.angle_alpha   90.00
_cell.angle_beta   90.00
_cell.angle_gamma   90.00
#
_symmetry.space_group_name_H-M   'P 1'
#
loop_
_entity.id
_entity.type
_entity.pdbx_description
1 polymer ?
#
loop_
_entity_poly.entity_id
_entity_poly.type
_entity_poly.pdbx_seq_one_letter_code
_entity_poly.pdbx_strand_id
1 'polypeptide(L)'
;MTDGTGNDEFGSLGEVAAELGLEQAAIKQVARHSVEVGGHQQVSVLVWGETEPELVFLHGGGQNAHTWDLVLAALGRPAIAIDLPGHGHSSWRENRDYGPGTNALAVAQVISELAPAAAGVIGMSLGGLTLIRLGATRPELVRRAVIVDVTPGSAAAHARMSRTERGTTQLISEHRSFASLDEMAGLAVQASPRRPAAAVRRGVRHNTRQLPDGTWTWRYDPQIGSAQGSHGTLWDDLSRLSMPVMLVRGGDSDFVTAQDLARATASLPAMRVEVVPGAGHAVQSDQPLALAALITEFVPSA
;
A
#
# COMPACT_ATOMS: atom_id res chain seq x y z
N MET A 1 15.34 -13.64 8.40
CA MET A 1 15.47 -14.16 7.01
C MET A 1 16.23 -13.12 6.20
N THR A 2 17.17 -13.51 5.40
CA THR A 2 17.83 -12.58 4.48
C THR A 2 16.98 -12.44 3.22
N ASP A 3 16.85 -11.23 2.71
CA ASP A 3 16.03 -10.87 1.53
C ASP A 3 16.59 -11.38 0.19
N GLY A 4 17.49 -12.35 0.21
CA GLY A 4 18.23 -12.86 -0.96
C GLY A 4 19.43 -11.99 -1.36
N THR A 5 19.65 -10.84 -0.71
CA THR A 5 20.81 -9.97 -0.89
C THR A 5 21.83 -10.12 0.25
N GLY A 6 21.53 -10.98 1.25
CA GLY A 6 22.36 -11.16 2.45
C GLY A 6 22.10 -10.10 3.55
N ASN A 7 21.19 -9.15 3.32
CA ASN A 7 20.81 -8.14 4.29
C ASN A 7 19.67 -8.64 5.21
N ASP A 8 19.74 -8.25 6.49
CA ASP A 8 18.64 -8.43 7.42
C ASP A 8 17.46 -7.54 6.98
N GLU A 9 16.37 -8.15 6.54
CA GLU A 9 15.18 -7.46 6.06
C GLU A 9 14.65 -6.43 7.07
N PHE A 10 14.73 -6.77 8.36
CA PHE A 10 14.19 -5.93 9.44
C PHE A 10 15.26 -5.05 10.11
N GLY A 11 16.50 -5.13 9.67
CA GLY A 11 17.60 -4.31 10.21
C GLY A 11 17.36 -2.80 10.07
N SER A 12 16.54 -2.37 9.11
CA SER A 12 16.18 -0.97 8.91
C SER A 12 15.10 -0.44 9.86
N LEU A 13 14.50 -1.27 10.72
CA LEU A 13 13.49 -0.80 11.68
C LEU A 13 14.08 0.17 12.73
N GLY A 14 15.36 0.10 13.00
CA GLY A 14 16.06 1.11 13.81
C GLY A 14 16.06 2.50 13.14
N GLU A 15 16.21 2.56 11.81
CA GLU A 15 16.10 3.81 11.05
C GLU A 15 14.66 4.38 11.11
N VAL A 16 13.64 3.49 11.05
CA VAL A 16 12.21 3.85 11.19
C VAL A 16 11.94 4.46 12.58
N ALA A 17 12.44 3.82 13.65
CA ALA A 17 12.30 4.33 15.01
C ALA A 17 12.93 5.72 15.14
N ALA A 18 14.15 5.90 14.67
CA ALA A 18 14.86 7.17 14.72
C ALA A 18 14.13 8.29 13.96
N GLU A 19 13.58 7.99 12.78
CA GLU A 19 12.81 8.95 11.97
C GLU A 19 11.55 9.44 12.70
N LEU A 20 10.91 8.57 13.49
CA LEU A 20 9.73 8.89 14.29
C LEU A 20 10.05 9.45 15.68
N GLY A 21 11.32 9.54 16.07
CA GLY A 21 11.73 9.91 17.42
C GLY A 21 11.35 8.87 18.48
N LEU A 22 11.22 7.61 18.09
CA LEU A 22 10.91 6.49 18.97
C LEU A 22 12.19 5.74 19.36
N GLU A 23 12.18 5.11 20.53
CA GLU A 23 13.21 4.12 20.85
C GLU A 23 12.95 2.83 20.04
N GLN A 24 14.00 2.17 19.56
CA GLN A 24 13.88 0.94 18.76
C GLN A 24 13.11 -0.16 19.51
N ALA A 25 13.24 -0.24 20.83
CA ALA A 25 12.49 -1.17 21.67
C ALA A 25 10.96 -0.94 21.68
N ALA A 26 10.51 0.25 21.26
CA ALA A 26 9.08 0.56 21.13
C ALA A 26 8.46 -0.03 19.84
N ILE A 27 9.27 -0.42 18.86
CA ILE A 27 8.79 -1.05 17.65
C ILE A 27 8.40 -2.49 17.93
N LYS A 28 7.18 -2.85 17.53
CA LYS A 28 6.67 -4.22 17.62
C LYS A 28 7.59 -5.18 16.86
N GLN A 29 7.68 -6.42 17.31
CA GLN A 29 8.31 -7.48 16.54
C GLN A 29 7.64 -7.61 15.19
N VAL A 30 8.43 -7.78 14.13
CA VAL A 30 7.95 -7.96 12.75
C VAL A 30 8.44 -9.29 12.23
N ALA A 31 7.56 -10.06 11.63
CA ALA A 31 7.88 -11.31 10.97
C ALA A 31 7.22 -11.41 9.60
N ARG A 32 7.87 -12.06 8.66
CA ARG A 32 7.30 -12.37 7.35
C ARG A 32 6.65 -13.74 7.37
N HIS A 33 5.40 -13.78 6.94
CA HIS A 33 4.60 -14.99 6.75
C HIS A 33 4.22 -15.14 5.28
N SER A 34 3.76 -16.33 4.91
CA SER A 34 3.26 -16.63 3.57
C SER A 34 1.96 -17.40 3.70
N VAL A 35 0.93 -16.95 3.00
CA VAL A 35 -0.39 -17.60 2.94
C VAL A 35 -0.57 -18.15 1.54
N GLU A 36 -0.93 -19.43 1.44
CA GLU A 36 -1.31 -20.02 0.16
C GLU A 36 -2.74 -19.60 -0.19
N VAL A 37 -2.90 -18.99 -1.36
CA VAL A 37 -4.20 -18.58 -1.90
C VAL A 37 -4.50 -19.35 -3.18
N GLY A 38 -5.73 -19.34 -3.63
CA GLY A 38 -6.21 -20.18 -4.74
C GLY A 38 -5.21 -20.37 -5.88
N GLY A 39 -5.02 -21.62 -6.34
CA GLY A 39 -4.10 -21.98 -7.44
C GLY A 39 -2.62 -22.06 -7.04
N HIS A 40 -2.33 -22.38 -5.78
CA HIS A 40 -0.96 -22.51 -5.22
C HIS A 40 -0.12 -21.23 -5.28
N GLN A 41 -0.78 -20.08 -5.32
CA GLN A 41 -0.11 -18.79 -5.23
C GLN A 41 0.21 -18.46 -3.78
N GLN A 42 1.42 -17.94 -3.54
CA GLN A 42 1.84 -17.49 -2.22
C GLN A 42 1.63 -15.97 -2.11
N VAL A 43 0.91 -15.54 -1.09
CA VAL A 43 0.80 -14.13 -0.71
C VAL A 43 1.64 -13.89 0.53
N SER A 44 2.60 -13.00 0.40
CA SER A 44 3.51 -12.64 1.48
C SER A 44 2.92 -11.53 2.35
N VAL A 45 3.14 -11.64 3.64
CA VAL A 45 2.55 -10.76 4.66
C VAL A 45 3.59 -10.41 5.71
N LEU A 46 3.71 -9.14 6.05
CA LEU A 46 4.41 -8.70 7.26
C LEU A 46 3.43 -8.68 8.42
N VAL A 47 3.73 -9.44 9.48
CA VAL A 47 2.97 -9.46 10.73
C VAL A 47 3.69 -8.63 11.77
N TRP A 48 3.01 -7.61 12.29
CA TRP A 48 3.51 -6.67 13.30
C TRP A 48 2.87 -6.98 14.65
N GLY A 49 3.69 -7.34 15.62
CA GLY A 49 3.27 -7.74 16.96
C GLY A 49 3.05 -9.25 17.10
N GLU A 50 2.79 -9.67 18.32
CA GLU A 50 2.68 -11.09 18.71
C GLU A 50 1.23 -11.52 19.01
N THR A 51 0.30 -10.56 19.03
CA THR A 51 -1.11 -10.80 19.29
C THR A 51 -1.92 -10.77 17.99
N GLU A 52 -3.20 -11.14 18.06
CA GLU A 52 -4.10 -11.15 16.92
C GLU A 52 -4.11 -9.77 16.22
N PRO A 53 -3.96 -9.72 14.89
CA PRO A 53 -3.90 -8.45 14.16
C PRO A 53 -5.22 -7.68 14.23
N GLU A 54 -5.12 -6.41 14.64
CA GLU A 54 -6.25 -5.48 14.68
C GLU A 54 -6.46 -4.72 13.37
N LEU A 55 -5.41 -4.57 12.56
CA LEU A 55 -5.40 -3.75 11.36
C LEU A 55 -4.80 -4.52 10.18
N VAL A 56 -5.33 -4.23 8.99
CA VAL A 56 -4.83 -4.78 7.72
C VAL A 56 -4.45 -3.65 6.79
N PHE A 57 -3.27 -3.74 6.17
CA PHE A 57 -2.73 -2.71 5.29
C PHE A 57 -2.45 -3.23 3.88
N LEU A 58 -2.94 -2.49 2.86
CA LEU A 58 -2.82 -2.80 1.44
C LEU A 58 -2.09 -1.65 0.73
N HIS A 59 -0.95 -1.94 0.13
CA HIS A 59 -0.10 -0.94 -0.54
C HIS A 59 -0.59 -0.56 -1.95
N GLY A 60 0.00 0.48 -2.53
CA GLY A 60 -0.24 0.93 -3.89
C GLY A 60 0.52 0.13 -4.96
N GLY A 61 0.15 0.32 -6.22
CA GLY A 61 0.84 -0.32 -7.34
C GLY A 61 2.34 0.00 -7.36
N GLY A 62 3.17 -1.01 -7.62
CA GLY A 62 4.63 -0.90 -7.64
C GLY A 62 5.30 -0.71 -6.28
N GLN A 63 4.55 -0.83 -5.18
CA GLN A 63 5.04 -0.79 -3.81
C GLN A 63 5.08 -2.21 -3.20
N ASN A 64 5.27 -2.30 -1.89
CA ASN A 64 5.18 -3.52 -1.11
C ASN A 64 4.76 -3.21 0.35
N ALA A 65 4.68 -4.23 1.20
CA ALA A 65 4.25 -4.09 2.60
C ALA A 65 5.06 -3.08 3.41
N HIS A 66 6.37 -2.94 3.15
CA HIS A 66 7.24 -1.99 3.85
C HIS A 66 6.92 -0.50 3.61
N THR A 67 6.04 -0.17 2.65
CA THR A 67 5.57 1.21 2.51
C THR A 67 4.82 1.71 3.75
N TRP A 68 4.38 0.79 4.59
CA TRP A 68 3.62 1.05 5.81
C TRP A 68 4.46 1.11 7.09
N ASP A 69 5.76 0.82 7.04
CA ASP A 69 6.62 0.69 8.22
C ASP A 69 6.53 1.89 9.17
N LEU A 70 6.59 3.12 8.64
CA LEU A 70 6.47 4.34 9.44
C LEU A 70 5.10 4.48 10.12
N VAL A 71 4.02 4.18 9.38
CA VAL A 71 2.65 4.26 9.92
C VAL A 71 2.43 3.17 10.97
N LEU A 72 2.88 1.95 10.72
CA LEU A 72 2.74 0.81 11.63
C LEU A 72 3.54 1.02 12.92
N ALA A 73 4.77 1.51 12.80
CA ALA A 73 5.58 1.87 13.95
C ALA A 73 4.94 2.99 14.79
N ALA A 74 4.38 4.02 14.13
CA ALA A 74 3.69 5.11 14.82
C ALA A 74 2.40 4.66 15.51
N LEU A 75 1.66 3.72 14.91
CA LEU A 75 0.43 3.17 15.49
C LEU A 75 0.71 2.28 16.71
N GLY A 76 1.81 1.52 16.70
CA GLY A 76 2.15 0.58 17.78
C GLY A 76 1.09 -0.51 18.04
N ARG A 77 0.19 -0.77 17.06
CA ARG A 77 -0.90 -1.76 17.16
C ARG A 77 -0.53 -3.03 16.40
N PRO A 78 -1.01 -4.20 16.83
CA PRO A 78 -0.86 -5.44 16.06
C PRO A 78 -1.53 -5.30 14.69
N ALA A 79 -0.82 -5.69 13.63
CA ALA A 79 -1.30 -5.49 12.28
C ALA A 79 -0.69 -6.49 11.29
N ILE A 80 -1.31 -6.60 10.12
CA ILE A 80 -0.68 -7.20 8.96
C ILE A 80 -0.58 -6.19 7.82
N ALA A 81 0.55 -6.24 7.10
CA ALA A 81 0.74 -5.54 5.83
C ALA A 81 0.98 -6.57 4.72
N ILE A 82 0.14 -6.54 3.70
CA ILE A 82 0.10 -7.56 2.65
C ILE A 82 0.89 -7.08 1.44
N ASP A 83 1.82 -7.90 0.96
CA ASP A 83 2.36 -7.76 -0.40
C ASP A 83 1.29 -8.23 -1.38
N LEU A 84 0.64 -7.32 -2.10
CA LEU A 84 -0.38 -7.68 -3.09
C LEU A 84 0.21 -8.61 -4.17
N PRO A 85 -0.58 -9.52 -4.77
CA PRO A 85 -0.10 -10.38 -5.85
C PRO A 85 0.69 -9.60 -6.92
N GLY A 86 1.81 -10.16 -7.35
CA GLY A 86 2.71 -9.51 -8.30
C GLY A 86 3.67 -8.48 -7.71
N HIS A 87 3.64 -8.26 -6.38
CA HIS A 87 4.48 -7.28 -5.67
C HIS A 87 5.24 -7.94 -4.52
N GLY A 88 6.31 -7.28 -4.09
CA GLY A 88 7.09 -7.68 -2.93
C GLY A 88 7.57 -9.13 -3.02
N HIS A 89 7.25 -9.91 -2.01
CA HIS A 89 7.57 -11.34 -1.94
C HIS A 89 6.39 -12.25 -2.33
N SER A 90 5.27 -11.68 -2.79
CA SER A 90 4.13 -12.44 -3.30
C SER A 90 4.38 -13.01 -4.69
N SER A 91 3.75 -14.13 -5.00
CA SER A 91 3.83 -14.77 -6.30
C SER A 91 3.35 -13.88 -7.44
N TRP A 92 3.98 -14.00 -8.58
CA TRP A 92 3.50 -13.43 -9.83
C TRP A 92 2.47 -14.35 -10.47
N ARG A 93 1.43 -13.78 -11.05
CA ARG A 93 0.36 -14.54 -11.69
C ARG A 93 0.70 -14.88 -13.14
N GLU A 94 0.40 -16.08 -13.58
CA GLU A 94 0.58 -16.49 -14.96
C GLU A 94 -0.26 -15.64 -15.93
N ASN A 95 -1.50 -15.35 -15.56
CA ASN A 95 -2.43 -14.54 -16.36
C ASN A 95 -2.20 -13.03 -16.26
N ARG A 96 -1.22 -12.59 -15.43
CA ARG A 96 -0.86 -11.18 -15.21
C ARG A 96 -2.03 -10.28 -14.79
N ASP A 97 -3.10 -10.85 -14.27
CA ASP A 97 -4.23 -10.08 -13.73
C ASP A 97 -3.96 -9.67 -12.28
N TYR A 98 -3.64 -8.39 -12.10
CA TYR A 98 -3.40 -7.73 -10.82
C TYR A 98 -4.45 -6.65 -10.52
N GLY A 99 -5.61 -6.74 -11.16
CA GLY A 99 -6.71 -5.82 -10.95
C GLY A 99 -7.32 -5.92 -9.55
N PRO A 100 -8.08 -4.87 -9.14
CA PRO A 100 -8.71 -4.83 -7.80
C PRO A 100 -9.59 -6.05 -7.50
N GLY A 101 -10.27 -6.59 -8.52
CA GLY A 101 -11.14 -7.76 -8.36
C GLY A 101 -10.38 -9.01 -7.95
N THR A 102 -9.32 -9.30 -8.68
CA THR A 102 -8.49 -10.49 -8.47
C THR A 102 -7.65 -10.36 -7.19
N ASN A 103 -7.18 -9.13 -6.89
CA ASN A 103 -6.49 -8.88 -5.63
C ASN A 103 -7.42 -9.03 -4.42
N ALA A 104 -8.67 -8.57 -4.51
CA ALA A 104 -9.64 -8.71 -3.42
C ALA A 104 -9.91 -10.17 -3.03
N LEU A 105 -9.90 -11.09 -4.00
CA LEU A 105 -10.04 -12.53 -3.72
C LEU A 105 -8.87 -13.08 -2.88
N ALA A 106 -7.64 -12.72 -3.25
CA ALA A 106 -6.45 -13.14 -2.50
C ALA A 106 -6.40 -12.50 -1.10
N VAL A 107 -6.69 -11.19 -1.01
CA VAL A 107 -6.74 -10.45 0.26
C VAL A 107 -7.81 -11.02 1.19
N ALA A 108 -8.98 -11.41 0.66
CA ALA A 108 -10.04 -12.04 1.45
C ALA A 108 -9.57 -13.33 2.14
N GLN A 109 -8.80 -14.17 1.44
CA GLN A 109 -8.25 -15.40 2.01
C GLN A 109 -7.23 -15.08 3.11
N VAL A 110 -6.32 -14.15 2.86
CA VAL A 110 -5.32 -13.72 3.86
C VAL A 110 -5.98 -13.17 5.11
N ILE A 111 -6.99 -12.29 4.98
CA ILE A 111 -7.70 -11.72 6.13
C ILE A 111 -8.44 -12.83 6.90
N SER A 112 -9.11 -13.73 6.18
CA SER A 112 -9.84 -14.84 6.83
C SER A 112 -8.92 -15.76 7.63
N GLU A 113 -7.66 -15.93 7.22
CA GLU A 113 -6.69 -16.77 7.89
C GLU A 113 -5.95 -16.04 9.03
N LEU A 114 -5.45 -14.83 8.77
CA LEU A 114 -4.51 -14.17 9.69
C LEU A 114 -5.14 -13.03 10.53
N ALA A 115 -6.25 -12.46 10.10
CA ALA A 115 -6.83 -11.27 10.72
C ALA A 115 -8.37 -11.26 10.67
N PRO A 116 -9.09 -12.37 11.01
CA PRO A 116 -10.55 -12.46 10.85
C PRO A 116 -11.30 -11.47 11.75
N ALA A 117 -10.67 -11.03 12.83
CA ALA A 117 -11.23 -10.08 13.78
C ALA A 117 -10.77 -8.63 13.57
N ALA A 118 -10.03 -8.33 12.49
CA ALA A 118 -9.48 -6.99 12.25
C ALA A 118 -10.53 -5.88 12.37
N ALA A 119 -10.21 -4.84 13.14
CA ALA A 119 -11.08 -3.70 13.38
C ALA A 119 -11.14 -2.76 12.15
N GLY A 120 -10.10 -2.77 11.30
CA GLY A 120 -10.06 -1.94 10.11
C GLY A 120 -9.12 -2.45 9.03
N VAL A 121 -9.47 -2.12 7.78
CA VAL A 121 -8.63 -2.36 6.61
C VAL A 121 -8.26 -1.01 5.99
N ILE A 122 -6.99 -0.80 5.73
CA ILE A 122 -6.42 0.44 5.20
C ILE A 122 -5.80 0.14 3.83
N GLY A 123 -6.22 0.87 2.80
CA GLY A 123 -5.70 0.65 1.44
C GLY A 123 -5.31 1.94 0.74
N MET A 124 -4.11 1.96 0.17
CA MET A 124 -3.59 3.09 -0.61
C MET A 124 -3.63 2.78 -2.10
N SER A 125 -4.11 3.72 -2.94
CA SER A 125 -4.08 3.58 -4.40
C SER A 125 -4.66 2.23 -4.87
N LEU A 126 -3.87 1.34 -5.51
CA LEU A 126 -4.31 -0.01 -5.88
C LEU A 126 -4.89 -0.78 -4.68
N GLY A 127 -4.28 -0.67 -3.50
CA GLY A 127 -4.79 -1.25 -2.26
C GLY A 127 -6.15 -0.67 -1.86
N GLY A 128 -6.38 0.64 -2.08
CA GLY A 128 -7.67 1.30 -1.84
C GLY A 128 -8.75 0.83 -2.81
N LEU A 129 -8.44 0.66 -4.09
CA LEU A 129 -9.36 0.09 -5.08
C LEU A 129 -9.67 -1.38 -4.77
N THR A 130 -8.66 -2.12 -4.31
CA THR A 130 -8.84 -3.52 -3.83
C THR A 130 -9.76 -3.55 -2.61
N LEU A 131 -9.60 -2.62 -1.66
CA LEU A 131 -10.45 -2.50 -0.47
C LEU A 131 -11.91 -2.17 -0.84
N ILE A 132 -12.14 -1.26 -1.81
CA ILE A 132 -13.50 -0.97 -2.32
C ILE A 132 -14.17 -2.27 -2.84
N ARG A 133 -13.48 -3.02 -3.67
CA ARG A 133 -13.98 -4.31 -4.19
C ARG A 133 -14.19 -5.33 -3.07
N LEU A 134 -13.24 -5.45 -2.15
CA LEU A 134 -13.34 -6.37 -1.00
C LEU A 134 -14.56 -6.02 -0.14
N GLY A 135 -14.72 -4.77 0.26
CA GLY A 135 -15.83 -4.32 1.10
C GLY A 135 -17.20 -4.51 0.45
N ALA A 136 -17.29 -4.39 -0.89
CA ALA A 136 -18.54 -4.62 -1.63
C ALA A 136 -18.87 -6.11 -1.81
N THR A 137 -17.86 -7.01 -1.86
CA THR A 137 -18.05 -8.44 -2.13
C THR A 137 -17.96 -9.33 -0.90
N ARG A 138 -17.24 -8.89 0.13
CA ARG A 138 -17.00 -9.59 1.39
C ARG A 138 -17.08 -8.61 2.58
N PRO A 139 -18.24 -7.94 2.77
CA PRO A 139 -18.40 -6.90 3.79
C PRO A 139 -18.12 -7.40 5.22
N GLU A 140 -18.30 -8.69 5.49
CA GLU A 140 -18.03 -9.31 6.78
C GLU A 140 -16.53 -9.27 7.18
N LEU A 141 -15.62 -9.11 6.22
CA LEU A 141 -14.19 -9.01 6.46
C LEU A 141 -13.70 -7.57 6.68
N VAL A 142 -14.58 -6.57 6.52
CA VAL A 142 -14.21 -5.15 6.59
C VAL A 142 -15.11 -4.42 7.58
N ARG A 143 -14.68 -4.30 8.84
CA ARG A 143 -15.46 -3.57 9.85
C ARG A 143 -15.39 -2.06 9.70
N ARG A 144 -14.25 -1.52 9.25
CA ARG A 144 -14.03 -0.13 8.84
C ARG A 144 -13.07 -0.09 7.67
N ALA A 145 -13.29 0.83 6.75
CA ALA A 145 -12.45 1.02 5.57
C ALA A 145 -11.78 2.40 5.59
N VAL A 146 -10.44 2.43 5.45
CA VAL A 146 -9.68 3.66 5.24
C VAL A 146 -9.07 3.62 3.84
N ILE A 147 -9.57 4.46 2.95
CA ILE A 147 -9.14 4.56 1.56
C ILE A 147 -8.18 5.75 1.47
N VAL A 148 -6.92 5.50 1.05
CA VAL A 148 -5.88 6.53 1.01
C VAL A 148 -5.62 6.95 -0.44
N ASP A 149 -5.95 8.18 -0.72
CA ASP A 149 -5.68 8.97 -1.92
C ASP A 149 -6.04 8.29 -3.25
N VAL A 150 -7.21 7.67 -3.28
CA VAL A 150 -7.74 7.05 -4.50
C VAL A 150 -9.26 7.04 -4.53
N THR A 151 -9.83 7.16 -5.73
CA THR A 151 -11.23 6.88 -6.05
C THR A 151 -11.30 5.99 -7.30
N PRO A 152 -12.44 5.40 -7.64
CA PRO A 152 -12.59 4.69 -8.90
C PRO A 152 -12.27 5.53 -10.16
N GLY A 153 -12.27 6.86 -10.05
CA GLY A 153 -11.92 7.80 -11.15
C GLY A 153 -10.42 8.06 -11.30
N SER A 154 -9.61 7.74 -10.28
CA SER A 154 -8.19 8.12 -10.23
C SER A 154 -7.34 7.55 -11.38
N ALA A 155 -7.71 6.40 -11.96
CA ALA A 155 -7.00 5.87 -13.13
C ALA A 155 -7.08 6.81 -14.33
N ALA A 156 -8.24 7.43 -14.57
CA ALA A 156 -8.44 8.41 -15.64
C ALA A 156 -7.71 9.74 -15.35
N ALA A 157 -7.64 10.15 -14.08
CA ALA A 157 -6.85 11.31 -13.66
C ALA A 157 -5.35 11.05 -13.90
N HIS A 158 -4.82 9.92 -13.43
CA HIS A 158 -3.43 9.53 -13.63
C HIS A 158 -3.02 9.46 -15.11
N ALA A 159 -3.89 8.98 -15.98
CA ALA A 159 -3.60 8.91 -17.42
C ALA A 159 -3.38 10.29 -18.06
N ARG A 160 -3.95 11.36 -17.48
CA ARG A 160 -3.81 12.75 -17.95
C ARG A 160 -2.61 13.48 -17.37
N MET A 161 -2.00 12.96 -16.31
CA MET A 161 -0.85 13.58 -15.65
C MET A 161 0.38 13.57 -16.54
N SER A 162 1.16 14.64 -16.47
CA SER A 162 2.50 14.72 -17.03
C SER A 162 3.47 13.78 -16.29
N ARG A 163 4.64 13.53 -16.86
CA ARG A 163 5.69 12.73 -16.21
C ARG A 163 6.10 13.30 -14.86
N THR A 164 6.19 14.61 -14.74
CA THR A 164 6.57 15.29 -13.49
C THR A 164 5.50 15.13 -12.42
N GLU A 165 4.22 15.28 -12.76
CA GLU A 165 3.09 15.08 -11.83
C GLU A 165 2.96 13.63 -11.36
N ARG A 166 3.35 12.67 -12.20
CA ARG A 166 3.39 11.24 -11.82
C ARG A 166 4.47 10.91 -10.78
N GLY A 167 5.52 11.73 -10.67
CA GLY A 167 6.58 11.55 -9.69
C GLY A 167 7.15 10.12 -9.66
N THR A 168 7.16 9.48 -8.48
CA THR A 168 7.67 8.11 -8.33
C THR A 168 6.87 7.06 -9.11
N THR A 169 5.59 7.30 -9.43
CA THR A 169 4.79 6.36 -10.23
C THR A 169 5.31 6.25 -11.67
N GLN A 170 6.01 7.29 -12.16
CA GLN A 170 6.68 7.22 -13.45
C GLN A 170 7.85 6.23 -13.45
N LEU A 171 8.66 6.19 -12.38
CA LEU A 171 9.77 5.23 -12.25
C LEU A 171 9.27 3.79 -12.22
N ILE A 172 8.09 3.57 -11.64
CA ILE A 172 7.43 2.27 -11.58
C ILE A 172 7.06 1.76 -12.99
N SER A 173 6.71 2.65 -13.91
CA SER A 173 6.34 2.28 -15.28
C SER A 173 7.54 2.01 -16.19
N GLU A 174 8.77 2.37 -15.77
CA GLU A 174 9.99 2.15 -16.54
C GLU A 174 10.61 0.80 -16.20
N HIS A 175 10.29 -0.22 -16.98
CA HIS A 175 10.79 -1.59 -16.80
C HIS A 175 12.20 -1.73 -17.38
N ARG A 176 13.21 -1.39 -16.58
CA ARG A 176 14.62 -1.57 -16.94
C ARG A 176 15.42 -2.17 -15.80
N SER A 177 16.55 -2.77 -16.12
CA SER A 177 17.58 -3.11 -15.14
C SER A 177 18.50 -1.91 -14.92
N PHE A 178 19.13 -1.88 -13.77
CA PHE A 178 20.04 -0.85 -13.31
C PHE A 178 21.37 -1.48 -12.93
N ALA A 179 22.47 -0.75 -13.12
CA ALA A 179 23.80 -1.25 -12.79
C ALA A 179 24.00 -1.41 -11.27
N SER A 180 23.32 -0.61 -10.45
CA SER A 180 23.44 -0.67 -8.99
C SER A 180 22.17 -0.24 -8.27
N LEU A 181 22.05 -0.64 -7.01
CA LEU A 181 21.05 -0.16 -6.08
C LEU A 181 21.13 1.36 -5.88
N ASP A 182 22.35 1.91 -5.84
CA ASP A 182 22.56 3.35 -5.68
C ASP A 182 22.05 4.17 -6.86
N GLU A 183 22.16 3.65 -8.10
CA GLU A 183 21.54 4.28 -9.27
C GLU A 183 20.02 4.37 -9.12
N MET A 184 19.37 3.26 -8.76
CA MET A 184 17.92 3.23 -8.52
C MET A 184 17.51 4.19 -7.41
N ALA A 185 18.23 4.18 -6.29
CA ALA A 185 17.96 5.04 -5.15
C ALA A 185 18.16 6.52 -5.50
N GLY A 186 19.18 6.86 -6.28
CA GLY A 186 19.42 8.22 -6.76
C GLY A 186 18.24 8.78 -7.56
N LEU A 187 17.73 7.99 -8.52
CA LEU A 187 16.56 8.37 -9.33
C LEU A 187 15.30 8.51 -8.47
N ALA A 188 15.08 7.59 -7.54
CA ALA A 188 13.92 7.66 -6.64
C ALA A 188 13.97 8.89 -5.72
N VAL A 189 15.15 9.26 -5.21
CA VAL A 189 15.34 10.49 -4.42
C VAL A 189 15.01 11.74 -5.25
N GLN A 190 15.49 11.81 -6.49
CA GLN A 190 15.17 12.93 -7.39
C GLN A 190 13.65 13.03 -7.67
N ALA A 191 12.97 11.91 -7.81
CA ALA A 191 11.52 11.87 -8.03
C ALA A 191 10.69 12.08 -6.76
N SER A 192 11.32 12.19 -5.59
CA SER A 192 10.65 12.31 -4.28
C SER A 192 11.15 13.52 -3.48
N PRO A 193 11.05 14.75 -3.99
CA PRO A 193 11.69 15.92 -3.37
C PRO A 193 11.11 16.30 -1.99
N ARG A 194 9.93 15.79 -1.63
CA ARG A 194 9.27 16.02 -0.34
C ARG A 194 9.79 15.13 0.78
N ARG A 195 10.52 14.06 0.45
CA ARG A 195 10.92 13.01 1.42
C ARG A 195 12.39 13.08 1.76
N PRO A 196 12.77 12.77 3.01
CA PRO A 196 14.16 12.56 3.36
C PRO A 196 14.81 11.50 2.45
N ALA A 197 16.00 11.80 1.93
CA ALA A 197 16.70 10.87 1.03
C ALA A 197 16.94 9.50 1.68
N ALA A 198 17.19 9.43 2.99
CA ALA A 198 17.36 8.18 3.74
C ALA A 198 16.10 7.31 3.69
N ALA A 199 14.91 7.91 3.92
CA ALA A 199 13.64 7.20 3.85
C ALA A 199 13.36 6.65 2.45
N VAL A 200 13.64 7.44 1.39
CA VAL A 200 13.50 6.99 0.00
C VAL A 200 14.45 5.83 -0.30
N ARG A 201 15.73 5.92 0.10
CA ARG A 201 16.72 4.85 -0.08
C ARG A 201 16.31 3.56 0.63
N ARG A 202 15.76 3.66 1.85
CA ARG A 202 15.21 2.52 2.59
C ARG A 202 14.08 1.85 1.81
N GLY A 203 13.08 2.62 1.32
CA GLY A 203 11.99 2.10 0.51
C GLY A 203 12.47 1.42 -0.79
N VAL A 204 13.48 1.96 -1.46
CA VAL A 204 14.08 1.34 -2.65
C VAL A 204 14.73 0.01 -2.30
N ARG A 205 15.48 -0.11 -1.20
CA ARG A 205 16.07 -1.39 -0.74
C ARG A 205 15.03 -2.50 -0.62
N HIS A 206 13.89 -2.22 0.02
CA HIS A 206 12.81 -3.20 0.19
C HIS A 206 12.09 -3.54 -1.12
N ASN A 207 12.10 -2.62 -2.09
CA ASN A 207 11.35 -2.76 -3.34
C ASN A 207 12.20 -3.21 -4.54
N THR A 208 13.42 -3.69 -4.31
CA THR A 208 14.34 -4.12 -5.36
C THR A 208 14.81 -5.55 -5.14
N ARG A 209 15.33 -6.14 -6.20
CA ARG A 209 16.03 -7.43 -6.17
C ARG A 209 17.19 -7.41 -7.14
N GLN A 210 18.26 -8.14 -6.82
CA GLN A 210 19.36 -8.38 -7.73
C GLN A 210 19.04 -9.53 -8.68
N LEU A 211 19.38 -9.37 -9.94
CA LEU A 211 19.27 -10.40 -10.96
C LEU A 211 20.53 -11.29 -10.98
N PRO A 212 20.48 -12.50 -11.59
CA PRO A 212 21.63 -13.39 -11.65
C PRO A 212 22.86 -12.82 -12.38
N ASP A 213 22.66 -11.85 -13.26
CA ASP A 213 23.73 -11.12 -13.96
C ASP A 213 24.35 -9.97 -13.14
N GLY A 214 23.92 -9.80 -11.87
CA GLY A 214 24.40 -8.78 -10.96
C GLY A 214 23.69 -7.41 -11.11
N THR A 215 22.85 -7.23 -12.11
CA THR A 215 22.03 -6.01 -12.26
C THR A 215 20.86 -6.00 -11.28
N TRP A 216 20.23 -4.84 -11.10
CA TRP A 216 19.14 -4.63 -10.17
C TRP A 216 17.84 -4.32 -10.90
N THR A 217 16.72 -4.76 -10.36
CA THR A 217 15.39 -4.45 -10.86
C THR A 217 14.39 -4.28 -9.72
N TRP A 218 13.22 -3.76 -10.04
CA TRP A 218 12.12 -3.67 -9.09
C TRP A 218 11.58 -5.05 -8.70
N ARG A 219 11.06 -5.16 -7.49
CA ARG A 219 10.52 -6.41 -6.91
C ARG A 219 9.01 -6.55 -7.18
N TYR A 220 8.54 -6.10 -8.32
CA TYR A 220 7.16 -6.32 -8.77
C TYR A 220 7.16 -6.81 -10.22
N ASP A 221 6.05 -7.42 -10.64
CA ASP A 221 5.88 -7.85 -12.01
C ASP A 221 5.85 -6.64 -12.96
N PRO A 222 6.72 -6.58 -13.98
CA PRO A 222 6.73 -5.49 -14.95
C PRO A 222 5.40 -5.24 -15.65
N GLN A 223 4.49 -6.21 -15.67
CA GLN A 223 3.19 -6.08 -16.32
C GLN A 223 2.07 -5.57 -15.39
N ILE A 224 2.41 -5.15 -14.16
CA ILE A 224 1.48 -4.45 -13.29
C ILE A 224 0.96 -3.19 -14.00
N GLY A 225 -0.35 -3.05 -14.09
CA GLY A 225 -0.99 -1.92 -14.77
C GLY A 225 -1.30 -2.17 -16.26
N SER A 226 -0.82 -3.26 -16.87
CA SER A 226 -1.24 -3.66 -18.21
C SER A 226 -2.62 -4.31 -18.24
N ALA A 227 -3.04 -4.94 -17.15
CA ALA A 227 -4.39 -5.49 -17.00
C ALA A 227 -5.38 -4.35 -16.75
N GLN A 228 -6.01 -3.87 -17.80
CA GLN A 228 -7.16 -2.98 -17.74
C GLN A 228 -8.39 -3.76 -17.25
N GLY A 229 -8.39 -4.15 -15.98
CA GLY A 229 -9.62 -4.55 -15.32
C GLY A 229 -10.62 -3.38 -15.40
N SER A 230 -11.85 -3.67 -15.76
CA SER A 230 -12.91 -2.68 -15.85
C SER A 230 -13.09 -1.95 -14.49
N HIS A 231 -12.49 -0.77 -14.35
CA HIS A 231 -12.71 0.10 -13.17
C HIS A 231 -14.14 0.65 -13.11
N GLY A 232 -14.93 0.44 -14.18
CA GLY A 232 -16.32 0.93 -14.27
C GLY A 232 -17.24 0.42 -13.16
N THR A 233 -17.04 -0.81 -12.72
CA THR A 233 -17.85 -1.42 -11.63
C THR A 233 -17.45 -0.94 -10.23
N LEU A 234 -16.26 -0.34 -10.04
CA LEU A 234 -15.80 0.11 -8.72
C LEU A 234 -16.60 1.31 -8.18
N TRP A 235 -17.22 2.11 -9.03
CA TRP A 235 -18.14 3.15 -8.57
C TRP A 235 -19.41 2.55 -7.94
N ASP A 236 -19.94 1.47 -8.53
CA ASP A 236 -21.07 0.74 -7.97
C ASP A 236 -20.67 0.03 -6.68
N ASP A 237 -19.43 -0.51 -6.61
CA ASP A 237 -18.92 -1.13 -5.40
C ASP A 237 -18.78 -0.11 -4.27
N LEU A 238 -18.25 1.09 -4.56
CA LEU A 238 -18.13 2.15 -3.57
C LEU A 238 -19.50 2.50 -2.97
N SER A 239 -20.54 2.58 -3.80
CA SER A 239 -21.92 2.88 -3.34
C SER A 239 -22.54 1.77 -2.49
N ARG A 240 -22.02 0.54 -2.57
CA ARG A 240 -22.51 -0.63 -1.79
C ARG A 240 -21.79 -0.83 -0.45
N LEU A 241 -20.76 -0.04 -0.16
CA LEU A 241 -20.06 -0.17 1.11
C LEU A 241 -21.00 0.15 2.27
N SER A 242 -21.19 -0.79 3.16
CA SER A 242 -22.12 -0.70 4.30
C SER A 242 -21.44 -0.40 5.63
N MET A 243 -20.11 -0.56 5.70
CA MET A 243 -19.32 -0.23 6.86
C MET A 243 -18.96 1.27 6.88
N PRO A 244 -18.51 1.82 8.03
CA PRO A 244 -17.92 3.16 8.08
C PRO A 244 -16.71 3.26 7.15
N VAL A 245 -16.67 4.32 6.32
CA VAL A 245 -15.61 4.59 5.34
C VAL A 245 -15.00 5.96 5.60
N MET A 246 -13.67 6.02 5.59
CA MET A 246 -12.91 7.27 5.55
C MET A 246 -12.07 7.32 4.28
N LEU A 247 -12.19 8.41 3.52
CA LEU A 247 -11.29 8.75 2.42
C LEU A 247 -10.27 9.79 2.92
N VAL A 248 -9.00 9.45 2.89
CA VAL A 248 -7.89 10.35 3.22
C VAL A 248 -7.23 10.81 1.93
N ARG A 249 -7.28 12.11 1.64
CA ARG A 249 -6.67 12.72 0.46
C ARG A 249 -5.37 13.43 0.82
N GLY A 250 -4.33 13.28 -0.01
CA GLY A 250 -3.14 14.15 0.05
C GLY A 250 -3.50 15.58 -0.40
N GLY A 251 -3.15 16.58 0.40
CA GLY A 251 -3.45 17.98 0.12
C GLY A 251 -2.83 18.47 -1.19
N ASP A 252 -1.63 17.95 -1.50
CA ASP A 252 -0.86 18.27 -2.71
C ASP A 252 -0.97 17.16 -3.79
N SER A 253 -1.99 16.31 -3.71
CA SER A 253 -2.20 15.21 -4.66
C SER A 253 -3.21 15.58 -5.73
N ASP A 254 -2.88 15.24 -6.98
CA ASP A 254 -3.76 15.36 -8.14
C ASP A 254 -4.46 14.04 -8.52
N PHE A 255 -4.23 12.96 -7.75
CA PHE A 255 -4.83 11.64 -8.01
C PHE A 255 -6.33 11.59 -7.70
N VAL A 256 -6.80 12.39 -6.75
CA VAL A 256 -8.22 12.53 -6.44
C VAL A 256 -8.66 13.92 -6.84
N THR A 257 -9.31 14.03 -7.99
CA THR A 257 -9.82 15.32 -8.48
C THR A 257 -11.03 15.80 -7.66
N ALA A 258 -11.31 17.10 -7.70
CA ALA A 258 -12.51 17.65 -7.05
C ALA A 258 -13.80 17.01 -7.60
N GLN A 259 -13.83 16.70 -8.89
CA GLN A 259 -14.96 16.01 -9.53
C GLN A 259 -15.13 14.58 -9.01
N ASP A 260 -14.02 13.82 -8.90
CA ASP A 260 -14.06 12.45 -8.37
C ASP A 260 -14.44 12.43 -6.90
N LEU A 261 -13.95 13.40 -6.11
CA LEU A 261 -14.33 13.56 -4.71
C LEU A 261 -15.84 13.85 -4.57
N ALA A 262 -16.35 14.79 -5.35
CA ALA A 262 -17.79 15.11 -5.35
C ALA A 262 -18.63 13.90 -5.75
N ARG A 263 -18.19 13.12 -6.74
CA ARG A 263 -18.87 11.89 -7.14
C ARG A 263 -18.81 10.83 -6.03
N ALA A 264 -17.67 10.66 -5.38
CA ALA A 264 -17.50 9.68 -4.31
C ALA A 264 -18.39 10.00 -3.10
N THR A 265 -18.44 11.27 -2.68
CA THR A 265 -19.33 11.73 -1.59
C THR A 265 -20.80 11.63 -1.95
N ALA A 266 -21.17 11.85 -3.21
CA ALA A 266 -22.53 11.63 -3.67
C ALA A 266 -22.92 10.14 -3.69
N SER A 267 -21.96 9.25 -4.03
CA SER A 267 -22.17 7.80 -4.06
C SER A 267 -22.24 7.18 -2.65
N LEU A 268 -21.54 7.75 -1.68
CA LEU A 268 -21.50 7.29 -0.29
C LEU A 268 -21.56 8.49 0.67
N PRO A 269 -22.75 9.07 0.93
CA PRO A 269 -22.90 10.31 1.71
C PRO A 269 -22.40 10.22 3.16
N ALA A 270 -22.35 9.02 3.73
CA ALA A 270 -21.84 8.77 5.09
C ALA A 270 -20.30 8.67 5.14
N MET A 271 -19.60 8.76 4.00
CA MET A 271 -18.15 8.70 3.95
C MET A 271 -17.52 9.94 4.59
N ARG A 272 -16.63 9.72 5.57
CA ARG A 272 -15.79 10.78 6.13
C ARG A 272 -14.68 11.11 5.11
N VAL A 273 -14.41 12.39 4.90
CA VAL A 273 -13.32 12.85 4.02
C VAL A 273 -12.35 13.68 4.84
N GLU A 274 -11.07 13.32 4.78
CA GLU A 274 -9.98 14.05 5.43
C GLU A 274 -8.92 14.45 4.39
N VAL A 275 -8.33 15.62 4.59
CA VAL A 275 -7.24 16.12 3.75
C VAL A 275 -5.99 16.28 4.61
N VAL A 276 -4.88 15.67 4.18
CA VAL A 276 -3.59 15.76 4.87
C VAL A 276 -2.71 16.77 4.14
N PRO A 277 -2.50 17.98 4.73
CA PRO A 277 -1.66 19.03 4.13
C PRO A 277 -0.21 18.55 3.94
N GLY A 278 0.45 18.98 2.87
CA GLY A 278 1.85 18.66 2.58
C GLY A 278 2.09 17.21 2.14
N ALA A 279 1.03 16.42 1.96
CA ALA A 279 1.11 15.07 1.41
C ALA A 279 0.77 15.08 -0.08
N GLY A 280 1.56 14.38 -0.89
CA GLY A 280 1.21 14.00 -2.25
C GLY A 280 0.44 12.68 -2.26
N HIS A 281 0.53 11.94 -3.40
CA HIS A 281 -0.18 10.67 -3.57
C HIS A 281 0.18 9.60 -2.50
N ALA A 282 1.42 9.53 -2.07
CA ALA A 282 1.85 8.55 -1.06
C ALA A 282 1.78 9.13 0.35
N VAL A 283 0.55 9.40 0.84
CA VAL A 283 0.29 10.01 2.16
C VAL A 283 1.00 9.29 3.29
N GLN A 284 1.04 7.96 3.27
CA GLN A 284 1.71 7.11 4.27
C GLN A 284 3.23 7.33 4.34
N SER A 285 3.83 7.84 3.27
CA SER A 285 5.27 8.12 3.22
C SER A 285 5.58 9.61 3.42
N ASP A 286 4.68 10.50 3.00
CA ASP A 286 4.88 11.94 3.08
C ASP A 286 4.49 12.49 4.47
N GLN A 287 3.43 11.95 5.09
CA GLN A 287 2.87 12.39 6.37
C GLN A 287 2.42 11.19 7.23
N PRO A 288 3.35 10.28 7.60
CA PRO A 288 3.00 9.02 8.29
C PRO A 288 2.32 9.25 9.66
N LEU A 289 2.76 10.24 10.43
CA LEU A 289 2.18 10.53 11.75
C LEU A 289 0.76 11.08 11.65
N ALA A 290 0.48 11.95 10.66
CA ALA A 290 -0.85 12.48 10.44
C ALA A 290 -1.82 11.36 10.01
N LEU A 291 -1.38 10.46 9.13
CA LEU A 291 -2.18 9.32 8.73
C LEU A 291 -2.42 8.35 9.90
N ALA A 292 -1.40 8.07 10.71
CA ALA A 292 -1.54 7.22 11.90
C ALA A 292 -2.55 7.80 12.90
N ALA A 293 -2.53 9.12 13.12
CA ALA A 293 -3.50 9.80 14.00
C ALA A 293 -4.94 9.66 13.49
N LEU A 294 -5.18 9.86 12.19
CA LEU A 294 -6.49 9.68 11.56
C LEU A 294 -6.97 8.22 11.67
N ILE A 295 -6.09 7.25 11.44
CA ILE A 295 -6.42 5.82 11.60
C ILE A 295 -6.79 5.52 13.06
N THR A 296 -6.01 6.03 14.03
CA THR A 296 -6.28 5.81 15.46
C THR A 296 -7.64 6.37 15.88
N GLU A 297 -7.99 7.55 15.42
CA GLU A 297 -9.28 8.19 15.70
C GLU A 297 -10.44 7.41 15.06
N PHE A 298 -10.27 6.98 13.81
CA PHE A 298 -11.36 6.36 13.03
C PHE A 298 -11.54 4.89 13.33
N VAL A 299 -10.46 4.15 13.63
CA VAL A 299 -10.48 2.71 13.92
C VAL A 299 -10.11 2.50 15.39
N PRO A 300 -11.10 2.42 16.31
CA PRO A 300 -10.83 2.20 17.72
C PRO A 300 -10.08 0.87 17.93
N SER A 301 -9.28 0.82 18.98
CA SER A 301 -8.68 -0.44 19.46
C SER A 301 -9.80 -1.38 19.94
N ALA A 302 -9.55 -2.68 19.79
CA ALA A 302 -10.48 -3.73 20.23
C ALA A 302 -10.65 -3.74 21.75
#